data_a04ed6ef6d2dddd9235c15a4e107aabe
#
_entry.id   a04ed6ef6d2dddd9235c15a4e107aabe
#
_cell.length_a   1.000
_cell.length_b   1.000
_cell.length_c   1.000
_cell.angle_alpha   90.00
_cell.angle_beta   90.00
_cell.angle_gamma   90.00
#
_symmetry.space_group_name_H-M   'P 1'
#
loop_
_entity.id
_entity.type
_entity.pdbx_description
1 polymer ?
#
loop_
_entity_poly.entity_id
_entity_poly.type
_entity_poly.pdbx_seq_one_letter_code
_entity_poly.pdbx_strand_id
1 'polypeptide(L)'
;DVDSIDGLPPVVNYLDNGTQPSVGLAAYLGIESRLAAWMNRYGTWHCPECDGICLAYQPESVEAALFSAVGKTRVLILAPLAQDLIDEGGAIWKQLRSVGFLRVRIGGQVVRIEDIPEDWKREEVEVVVDRLEPSEEGNRRFLEGVRSSRSISGGQTHCLDEQGRLWRFNRDLTCVGCGVICGDGEYDDFLNKDSFASNLRFGDFT
;
A
#
# COMPACT_ATOMS: atom_id res chain seq x y z
N ASP A 1 -26.21 18.11 -33.33
CA ASP A 1 -25.03 18.96 -33.58
C ASP A 1 -24.55 19.51 -32.25
N VAL A 2 -23.30 19.28 -31.93
CA VAL A 2 -22.65 19.86 -30.76
C VAL A 2 -21.80 21.01 -31.26
N ASP A 3 -22.24 22.23 -31.04
CA ASP A 3 -21.63 23.43 -31.61
C ASP A 3 -20.33 23.84 -30.92
N SER A 4 -20.13 23.45 -29.67
CA SER A 4 -18.84 23.62 -28.96
C SER A 4 -18.77 22.70 -27.74
N ILE A 5 -17.53 22.23 -27.44
CA ILE A 5 -17.19 21.56 -26.17
C ILE A 5 -16.04 22.37 -25.57
N ASP A 6 -16.35 23.17 -24.56
CA ASP A 6 -15.32 23.92 -23.82
C ASP A 6 -14.49 22.98 -22.96
N GLY A 7 -13.17 23.07 -23.12
CA GLY A 7 -12.22 22.35 -22.28
C GLY A 7 -11.70 21.02 -22.79
N LEU A 8 -12.20 20.50 -23.93
CA LEU A 8 -11.66 19.30 -24.56
C LEU A 8 -11.09 19.61 -25.95
N PRO A 9 -9.93 19.05 -26.32
CA PRO A 9 -9.42 19.17 -27.68
C PRO A 9 -10.36 18.46 -28.65
N PRO A 10 -10.49 18.93 -29.91
CA PRO A 10 -11.29 18.26 -30.92
C PRO A 10 -10.76 16.84 -31.16
N VAL A 11 -11.66 15.87 -31.13
CA VAL A 11 -11.35 14.48 -31.45
C VAL A 11 -11.62 14.25 -32.91
N VAL A 12 -10.58 13.96 -33.70
CA VAL A 12 -10.72 13.58 -35.09
C VAL A 12 -10.82 12.07 -35.17
N ASN A 13 -11.98 11.54 -35.53
CA ASN A 13 -12.19 10.13 -35.77
C ASN A 13 -11.80 9.77 -37.20
N TYR A 14 -10.85 8.87 -37.37
CA TYR A 14 -10.62 8.16 -38.61
C TYR A 14 -11.36 6.81 -38.53
N LEU A 15 -12.44 6.68 -39.27
CA LEU A 15 -13.09 5.39 -39.47
C LEU A 15 -12.33 4.65 -40.56
N ASP A 16 -11.49 3.70 -40.22
CA ASP A 16 -10.90 2.77 -41.15
C ASP A 16 -11.89 1.63 -41.43
N ASN A 17 -12.24 1.46 -42.68
CA ASN A 17 -13.29 0.52 -43.15
C ASN A 17 -12.87 -0.94 -43.23
N GLY A 18 -11.80 -1.36 -42.59
CA GLY A 18 -11.16 -2.64 -42.96
C GLY A 18 -11.19 -3.78 -41.97
N THR A 19 -11.11 -3.56 -40.68
CA THR A 19 -11.03 -4.66 -39.71
C THR A 19 -11.63 -4.21 -38.38
N GLN A 20 -12.55 -4.99 -37.83
CA GLN A 20 -12.98 -4.75 -36.45
C GLN A 20 -11.80 -5.00 -35.51
N PRO A 21 -11.26 -3.99 -34.86
CA PRO A 21 -10.19 -4.22 -33.90
C PRO A 21 -10.74 -5.02 -32.72
N SER A 22 -10.02 -6.07 -32.36
CA SER A 22 -10.26 -6.81 -31.10
C SER A 22 -9.88 -6.01 -29.86
N VAL A 23 -9.64 -4.72 -30.01
CA VAL A 23 -9.21 -3.76 -28.98
C VAL A 23 -10.37 -2.89 -28.53
N GLY A 24 -10.34 -2.43 -27.27
CA GLY A 24 -11.35 -1.53 -26.73
C GLY A 24 -11.39 -0.19 -27.48
N LEU A 25 -12.52 0.51 -27.37
CA LEU A 25 -12.74 1.80 -28.04
C LEU A 25 -11.65 2.83 -27.71
N ALA A 26 -11.18 2.89 -26.46
CA ALA A 26 -10.15 3.82 -26.02
C ALA A 26 -8.81 3.58 -26.73
N ALA A 27 -8.42 2.31 -26.91
CA ALA A 27 -7.22 1.93 -27.66
C ALA A 27 -7.36 2.26 -29.13
N TYR A 28 -8.53 1.97 -29.73
CA TYR A 28 -8.84 2.31 -31.12
C TYR A 28 -8.74 3.82 -31.40
N LEU A 29 -9.18 4.65 -30.43
CA LEU A 29 -9.10 6.10 -30.53
C LEU A 29 -7.73 6.67 -30.14
N GLY A 30 -6.80 5.85 -29.66
CA GLY A 30 -5.47 6.29 -29.21
C GLY A 30 -5.51 7.19 -27.96
N ILE A 31 -6.59 7.14 -27.17
CA ILE A 31 -6.77 7.96 -25.96
C ILE A 31 -6.52 7.16 -24.66
N GLU A 32 -6.20 5.89 -24.77
CA GLU A 32 -6.07 4.97 -23.64
C GLU A 32 -5.09 5.47 -22.58
N SER A 33 -3.91 5.93 -23.00
CA SER A 33 -2.89 6.48 -22.08
C SER A 33 -3.35 7.74 -21.33
N ARG A 34 -4.10 8.60 -22.02
CA ARG A 34 -4.64 9.83 -21.40
C ARG A 34 -5.75 9.51 -20.42
N LEU A 35 -6.62 8.56 -20.80
CA LEU A 35 -7.71 8.11 -19.95
C LEU A 35 -7.16 7.45 -18.69
N ALA A 36 -6.16 6.57 -18.81
CA ALA A 36 -5.53 5.93 -17.68
C ALA A 36 -4.83 6.93 -16.75
N ALA A 37 -4.09 7.89 -17.30
CA ALA A 37 -3.48 8.94 -16.48
C ALA A 37 -4.54 9.78 -15.73
N TRP A 38 -5.67 10.06 -16.37
CA TRP A 38 -6.77 10.76 -15.75
C TRP A 38 -7.44 9.91 -14.66
N MET A 39 -7.67 8.64 -14.93
CA MET A 39 -8.24 7.70 -13.97
C MET A 39 -7.33 7.51 -12.76
N ASN A 40 -6.01 7.34 -12.94
CA ASN A 40 -5.05 7.25 -11.84
C ASN A 40 -5.01 8.50 -10.97
N ARG A 41 -5.27 9.66 -11.56
CA ARG A 41 -5.24 10.94 -10.82
C ARG A 41 -6.51 11.22 -10.02
N TYR A 42 -7.67 10.82 -10.53
CA TYR A 42 -8.97 11.21 -9.98
C TYR A 42 -9.83 10.04 -9.53
N GLY A 43 -9.46 8.82 -9.89
CA GLY A 43 -10.18 7.62 -9.49
C GLY A 43 -9.80 7.14 -8.09
N THR A 44 -10.70 6.40 -7.48
CA THR A 44 -10.46 5.70 -6.21
C THR A 44 -10.36 4.20 -6.49
N TRP A 45 -9.26 3.60 -6.05
CA TRP A 45 -9.05 2.18 -6.19
C TRP A 45 -9.85 1.40 -5.14
N HIS A 46 -10.57 0.38 -5.57
CA HIS A 46 -11.33 -0.50 -4.71
C HIS A 46 -10.75 -1.91 -4.68
N CYS A 47 -10.82 -2.54 -3.52
CA CYS A 47 -10.33 -3.89 -3.31
C CYS A 47 -11.22 -4.90 -4.04
N PRO A 48 -10.65 -5.84 -4.81
CA PRO A 48 -11.42 -6.88 -5.49
C PRO A 48 -12.05 -7.87 -4.53
N GLU A 49 -11.48 -8.04 -3.33
CA GLU A 49 -11.94 -9.03 -2.35
C GLU A 49 -13.07 -8.52 -1.45
N CYS A 50 -13.01 -7.27 -1.00
CA CYS A 50 -13.96 -6.73 -0.02
C CYS A 50 -14.59 -5.39 -0.40
N ASP A 51 -14.30 -4.88 -1.60
CA ASP A 51 -14.75 -3.57 -2.09
C ASP A 51 -14.28 -2.35 -1.26
N GLY A 52 -13.41 -2.56 -0.29
CA GLY A 52 -12.80 -1.49 0.52
C GLY A 52 -11.85 -0.62 -0.32
N ILE A 53 -11.58 0.60 0.14
CA ILE A 53 -10.67 1.54 -0.54
C ILE A 53 -9.23 1.00 -0.48
N CYS A 54 -8.52 1.04 -1.62
CA CYS A 54 -7.10 0.76 -1.71
C CYS A 54 -6.31 2.07 -1.76
N LEU A 55 -5.30 2.19 -0.93
CA LEU A 55 -4.43 3.36 -0.84
C LEU A 55 -2.97 2.95 -0.86
N ALA A 56 -2.14 3.79 -1.50
CA ALA A 56 -0.69 3.74 -1.38
C ALA A 56 -0.23 4.86 -0.44
N TYR A 57 0.62 4.53 0.51
CA TYR A 57 1.06 5.51 1.51
C TYR A 57 2.53 5.86 1.33
N GLN A 58 2.80 7.16 1.31
CA GLN A 58 4.15 7.67 1.52
C GLN A 58 4.44 7.81 3.04
N PRO A 59 5.70 7.81 3.49
CA PRO A 59 6.03 7.90 4.91
C PRO A 59 5.35 9.07 5.63
N GLU A 60 5.28 10.21 4.99
CA GLU A 60 4.65 11.43 5.50
C GLU A 60 3.13 11.25 5.67
N SER A 61 2.49 10.54 4.74
CA SER A 61 1.05 10.25 4.80
C SER A 61 0.71 9.24 5.90
N VAL A 62 1.64 8.31 6.22
CA VAL A 62 1.46 7.34 7.31
C VAL A 62 1.33 8.07 8.66
N GLU A 63 2.23 9.02 8.93
CA GLU A 63 2.19 9.77 10.18
C GLU A 63 0.92 10.62 10.30
N ALA A 64 0.56 11.33 9.23
CA ALA A 64 -0.66 12.15 9.21
C ALA A 64 -1.93 11.31 9.41
N ALA A 65 -2.03 10.13 8.75
CA ALA A 65 -3.15 9.23 8.91
C ALA A 65 -3.27 8.70 10.34
N LEU A 66 -2.13 8.31 10.95
CA LEU A 66 -2.11 7.85 12.33
C LEU A 66 -2.45 8.96 13.31
N PHE A 67 -1.88 10.16 13.14
CA PHE A 67 -2.20 11.29 14.01
C PHE A 67 -3.69 11.63 13.99
N SER A 68 -4.30 11.64 12.80
CA SER A 68 -5.75 11.85 12.64
C SER A 68 -6.59 10.78 13.33
N ALA A 69 -6.13 9.53 13.34
CA ALA A 69 -6.89 8.39 13.88
C ALA A 69 -6.71 8.19 15.40
N VAL A 70 -5.49 8.41 15.91
CA VAL A 70 -5.13 8.09 17.31
C VAL A 70 -4.62 9.29 18.11
N GLY A 71 -4.46 10.46 17.48
CA GLY A 71 -3.91 11.65 18.10
C GLY A 71 -2.47 11.44 18.56
N LYS A 72 -2.16 11.85 19.79
CA LYS A 72 -0.83 11.71 20.41
C LYS A 72 -0.61 10.37 21.13
N THR A 73 -1.46 9.38 20.89
CA THR A 73 -1.29 8.05 21.48
C THR A 73 -0.06 7.36 20.91
N ARG A 74 0.69 6.69 21.76
CA ARG A 74 1.89 5.96 21.33
C ARG A 74 1.53 4.80 20.40
N VAL A 75 2.36 4.63 19.37
CA VAL A 75 2.27 3.52 18.43
C VAL A 75 3.60 2.78 18.34
N LEU A 76 3.55 1.48 18.13
CA LEU A 76 4.68 0.68 17.72
C LEU A 76 4.76 0.69 16.20
N ILE A 77 5.92 1.03 15.65
CA ILE A 77 6.23 0.84 14.23
C ILE A 77 6.79 -0.57 14.06
N LEU A 78 6.15 -1.36 13.22
CA LEU A 78 6.43 -2.76 13.01
C LEU A 78 6.77 -3.02 11.54
N ALA A 79 7.72 -3.92 11.31
CA ALA A 79 8.08 -4.41 9.99
C ALA A 79 7.70 -5.89 9.88
N PRO A 80 6.65 -6.25 9.10
CA PRO A 80 6.32 -7.64 8.88
C PRO A 80 7.45 -8.34 8.12
N LEU A 81 7.82 -9.53 8.54
CA LEU A 81 8.80 -10.36 7.86
C LEU A 81 8.11 -11.31 6.90
N ALA A 82 8.68 -11.43 5.70
CA ALA A 82 8.24 -12.43 4.74
C ALA A 82 8.49 -13.86 5.29
N GLN A 83 7.60 -14.78 4.98
CA GLN A 83 7.63 -16.14 5.54
C GLN A 83 8.87 -16.94 5.14
N ASP A 84 9.37 -16.75 3.93
CA ASP A 84 10.60 -17.36 3.44
C ASP A 84 11.82 -16.98 4.29
N LEU A 85 11.94 -15.73 4.72
CA LEU A 85 13.01 -15.26 5.60
C LEU A 85 12.95 -15.91 6.99
N ILE A 86 11.74 -16.23 7.45
CA ILE A 86 11.51 -16.90 8.72
C ILE A 86 11.88 -18.40 8.63
N ASP A 87 11.63 -18.99 7.48
CA ASP A 87 11.89 -20.41 7.22
C ASP A 87 13.36 -20.78 7.15
N GLU A 88 14.26 -19.81 6.86
CA GLU A 88 15.71 -19.99 6.87
C GLU A 88 16.29 -20.22 8.28
N GLY A 89 15.45 -20.19 9.31
CA GLY A 89 15.85 -20.50 10.69
C GLY A 89 16.58 -19.35 11.39
N GLY A 90 17.37 -19.68 12.41
CA GLY A 90 17.99 -18.70 13.33
C GLY A 90 18.95 -17.67 12.71
N ALA A 91 19.25 -17.73 11.42
CA ALA A 91 20.12 -16.76 10.73
C ALA A 91 19.50 -15.35 10.74
N ILE A 92 18.19 -15.23 10.53
CA ILE A 92 17.50 -13.93 10.52
C ILE A 92 17.60 -13.22 11.87
N TRP A 93 17.52 -13.95 12.98
CA TRP A 93 17.61 -13.36 14.31
C TRP A 93 19.00 -12.76 14.59
N LYS A 94 20.06 -13.43 14.12
CA LYS A 94 21.43 -12.91 14.21
C LYS A 94 21.60 -11.65 13.38
N GLN A 95 21.05 -11.64 12.18
CA GLN A 95 21.10 -10.48 11.28
C GLN A 95 20.34 -9.28 11.87
N LEU A 96 19.11 -9.46 12.35
CA LEU A 96 18.32 -8.39 12.98
C LEU A 96 19.05 -7.80 14.19
N ARG A 97 19.65 -8.65 15.04
CA ARG A 97 20.43 -8.19 16.19
C ARG A 97 21.68 -7.42 15.77
N SER A 98 22.37 -7.83 14.70
CA SER A 98 23.57 -7.14 14.22
C SER A 98 23.29 -5.72 13.72
N VAL A 99 22.06 -5.45 13.23
CA VAL A 99 21.59 -4.11 12.83
C VAL A 99 20.90 -3.35 13.98
N GLY A 100 20.82 -3.95 15.19
CA GLY A 100 20.33 -3.27 16.39
C GLY A 100 18.86 -3.51 16.75
N PHE A 101 18.15 -4.37 16.04
CA PHE A 101 16.78 -4.76 16.42
C PHE A 101 16.83 -5.83 17.51
N LEU A 102 16.14 -5.58 18.61
CA LEU A 102 16.19 -6.44 19.80
C LEU A 102 14.85 -7.10 20.11
N ARG A 103 13.78 -6.67 19.48
CA ARG A 103 12.42 -7.12 19.78
C ARG A 103 11.65 -7.43 18.49
N VAL A 104 10.82 -8.45 18.60
CA VAL A 104 9.85 -8.83 17.57
C VAL A 104 8.47 -9.04 18.20
N ARG A 105 7.45 -8.95 17.37
CA ARG A 105 6.09 -9.33 17.74
C ARG A 105 5.76 -10.65 17.06
N ILE A 106 5.39 -11.65 17.86
CA ILE A 106 5.03 -13.01 17.41
C ILE A 106 3.70 -13.37 18.06
N GLY A 107 2.74 -13.86 17.27
CA GLY A 107 1.42 -14.25 17.80
C GLY A 107 0.72 -13.12 18.59
N GLY A 108 0.97 -11.87 18.22
CA GLY A 108 0.41 -10.70 18.92
C GLY A 108 1.22 -10.22 20.13
N GLN A 109 2.26 -10.93 20.57
CA GLN A 109 3.05 -10.58 21.77
C GLN A 109 4.44 -10.05 21.38
N VAL A 110 4.89 -9.00 22.08
CA VAL A 110 6.24 -8.45 21.89
C VAL A 110 7.21 -9.19 22.79
N VAL A 111 8.19 -9.86 22.16
CA VAL A 111 9.24 -10.63 22.83
C VAL A 111 10.62 -10.12 22.43
N ARG A 112 11.65 -10.41 23.24
CA ARG A 112 13.02 -10.18 22.80
C ARG A 112 13.46 -11.29 21.87
N ILE A 113 14.31 -10.97 20.90
CA ILE A 113 14.83 -11.97 19.94
C ILE A 113 15.63 -13.07 20.67
N GLU A 114 16.28 -12.73 21.78
CA GLU A 114 17.04 -13.70 22.60
C GLU A 114 16.16 -14.68 23.39
N ASP A 115 14.89 -14.31 23.62
CA ASP A 115 13.92 -15.10 24.39
C ASP A 115 13.01 -15.95 23.50
N ILE A 116 13.22 -15.95 22.17
CA ILE A 116 12.43 -16.74 21.25
C ILE A 116 12.76 -18.23 21.47
N PRO A 117 11.78 -19.08 21.82
CA PRO A 117 12.00 -20.51 21.99
C PRO A 117 12.45 -21.17 20.69
N GLU A 118 13.31 -22.19 20.77
CA GLU A 118 13.78 -22.92 19.58
C GLU A 118 12.64 -23.67 18.86
N ASP A 119 11.58 -24.05 19.60
CA ASP A 119 10.40 -24.74 19.13
C ASP A 119 9.22 -23.82 18.81
N TRP A 120 9.47 -22.50 18.70
CA TRP A 120 8.40 -21.56 18.39
C TRP A 120 7.69 -21.93 17.08
N LYS A 121 6.38 -21.84 17.11
CA LYS A 121 5.57 -22.09 15.92
C LYS A 121 5.79 -20.94 14.93
N ARG A 122 5.88 -21.28 13.65
CA ARG A 122 6.03 -20.34 12.55
C ARG A 122 4.75 -19.51 12.38
N GLU A 123 4.59 -18.53 13.25
CA GLU A 123 3.52 -17.53 13.23
C GLU A 123 4.00 -16.28 12.49
N GLU A 124 3.10 -15.37 12.21
CA GLU A 124 3.47 -14.06 11.69
C GLU A 124 4.44 -13.35 12.64
N VAL A 125 5.55 -12.90 12.07
CA VAL A 125 6.59 -12.19 12.81
C VAL A 125 6.71 -10.77 12.28
N GLU A 126 6.73 -9.83 13.19
CA GLU A 126 6.95 -8.42 12.90
C GLU A 126 8.11 -7.89 13.74
N VAL A 127 9.09 -7.27 13.09
CA VAL A 127 10.18 -6.61 13.81
C VAL A 127 9.69 -5.33 14.44
N VAL A 128 9.94 -5.13 15.72
CA VAL A 128 9.66 -3.86 16.41
C VAL A 128 10.76 -2.87 16.05
N VAL A 129 10.41 -1.93 15.18
CA VAL A 129 11.36 -0.92 14.68
C VAL A 129 11.51 0.22 15.67
N ASP A 130 10.38 0.80 16.10
CA ASP A 130 10.41 1.90 17.08
C ASP A 130 9.07 2.00 17.82
N ARG A 131 9.07 2.84 18.87
CA ARG A 131 7.88 3.20 19.64
C ARG A 131 7.80 4.72 19.79
N LEU A 132 6.83 5.34 19.16
CA LEU A 132 6.74 6.79 19.01
C LEU A 132 5.31 7.27 19.12
N GLU A 133 5.17 8.58 19.30
CA GLU A 133 3.88 9.28 19.23
C GLU A 133 3.83 9.98 17.87
N PRO A 134 2.76 9.79 17.05
CA PRO A 134 2.55 10.54 15.82
C PRO A 134 2.43 12.04 16.10
N SER A 135 2.77 12.86 15.12
CA SER A 135 2.71 14.32 15.24
C SER A 135 2.03 14.92 14.01
N GLU A 136 1.24 15.98 14.21
CA GLU A 136 0.61 16.72 13.11
C GLU A 136 1.65 17.46 12.27
N GLU A 137 2.70 17.98 12.91
CA GLU A 137 3.77 18.74 12.24
C GLU A 137 4.79 17.84 11.52
N GLY A 138 4.68 16.53 11.70
CA GLY A 138 5.67 15.57 11.23
C GLY A 138 6.84 15.42 12.20
N ASN A 139 7.33 14.20 12.32
CA ASN A 139 8.42 13.83 13.21
C ASN A 139 9.48 13.06 12.43
N ARG A 140 10.68 13.63 12.33
CA ARG A 140 11.79 13.02 11.58
C ARG A 140 12.06 11.57 12.03
N ARG A 141 12.04 11.31 13.33
CA ARG A 141 12.26 9.96 13.87
C ARG A 141 11.14 8.99 13.45
N PHE A 142 9.89 9.47 13.38
CA PHE A 142 8.78 8.67 12.89
C PHE A 142 8.98 8.28 11.42
N LEU A 143 9.35 9.25 10.57
CA LEU A 143 9.62 9.01 9.16
C LEU A 143 10.80 8.05 8.94
N GLU A 144 11.85 8.18 9.74
CA GLU A 144 12.99 7.26 9.73
C GLU A 144 12.56 5.84 10.14
N GLY A 145 11.69 5.71 11.15
CA GLY A 145 11.11 4.43 11.57
C GLY A 145 10.28 3.78 10.47
N VAL A 146 9.40 4.54 9.81
CA VAL A 146 8.60 4.04 8.67
C VAL A 146 9.50 3.60 7.51
N ARG A 147 10.51 4.39 7.16
CA ARG A 147 11.48 4.04 6.10
C ARG A 147 12.25 2.77 6.44
N SER A 148 12.70 2.64 7.70
CA SER A 148 13.37 1.43 8.19
C SER A 148 12.45 0.22 8.13
N SER A 149 11.20 0.35 8.57
CA SER A 149 10.20 -0.71 8.47
C SER A 149 10.04 -1.19 7.03
N ARG A 150 9.85 -0.27 6.09
CA ARG A 150 9.72 -0.59 4.66
C ARG A 150 10.95 -1.27 4.07
N SER A 151 12.14 -0.86 4.48
CA SER A 151 13.39 -1.49 4.04
C SER A 151 13.51 -2.94 4.50
N ILE A 152 13.01 -3.26 5.69
CA ILE A 152 13.05 -4.62 6.26
C ILE A 152 11.98 -5.51 5.63
N SER A 153 10.79 -4.97 5.42
CA SER A 153 9.58 -5.71 5.03
C SER A 153 9.33 -5.75 3.51
N GLY A 154 10.18 -5.10 2.70
CA GLY A 154 9.93 -5.00 1.26
C GLY A 154 8.85 -4.00 0.87
N GLY A 155 8.55 -3.00 1.71
CA GLY A 155 7.62 -1.91 1.36
C GLY A 155 6.46 -1.70 2.34
N GLN A 156 6.30 -2.61 3.30
CA GLN A 156 5.19 -2.57 4.25
C GLN A 156 5.59 -1.87 5.56
N THR A 157 4.61 -1.28 6.22
CA THR A 157 4.75 -0.77 7.60
C THR A 157 3.46 -1.09 8.34
N HIS A 158 3.59 -1.73 9.48
CA HIS A 158 2.49 -1.89 10.40
C HIS A 158 2.66 -0.96 11.60
N CYS A 159 1.56 -0.42 12.10
CA CYS A 159 1.55 0.39 13.30
C CYS A 159 0.51 -0.15 14.27
N LEU A 160 0.94 -0.45 15.49
CA LEU A 160 0.06 -0.96 16.55
C LEU A 160 -0.13 0.13 17.59
N ASP A 161 -1.39 0.53 17.82
CA ASP A 161 -1.70 1.51 18.86
C ASP A 161 -1.82 0.86 20.25
N GLU A 162 -1.96 1.68 21.29
CA GLU A 162 -2.10 1.21 22.68
C GLU A 162 -3.43 0.50 22.96
N GLN A 163 -4.43 0.64 22.08
CA GLN A 163 -5.71 -0.06 22.13
C GLN A 163 -5.65 -1.43 21.44
N GLY A 164 -4.52 -1.81 20.86
CA GLY A 164 -4.32 -3.06 20.16
C GLY A 164 -4.85 -3.05 18.71
N ARG A 165 -5.18 -1.88 18.15
CA ARG A 165 -5.58 -1.77 16.75
C ARG A 165 -4.33 -1.77 15.88
N LEU A 166 -4.35 -2.61 14.83
CA LEU A 166 -3.26 -2.76 13.88
C LEU A 166 -3.59 -2.03 12.59
N TRP A 167 -2.77 -1.04 12.27
CA TRP A 167 -2.83 -0.25 11.04
C TRP A 167 -1.79 -0.79 10.07
N ARG A 168 -2.21 -1.08 8.83
CA ARG A 168 -1.34 -1.60 7.78
C ARG A 168 -1.18 -0.56 6.69
N PHE A 169 0.07 -0.25 6.35
CA PHE A 169 0.44 0.69 5.31
C PHE A 169 1.42 0.02 4.36
N ASN A 170 1.23 0.21 3.08
CA ASN A 170 2.11 -0.32 2.06
C ASN A 170 2.51 0.80 1.10
N ARG A 171 3.69 0.66 0.50
CA ARG A 171 4.10 1.46 -0.64
C ARG A 171 3.18 1.22 -1.83
N ASP A 172 2.82 -0.04 -2.03
CA ASP A 172 1.89 -0.47 -3.07
C ASP A 172 0.44 -0.23 -2.63
N LEU A 173 -0.47 -0.19 -3.57
CA LEU A 173 -1.90 -0.07 -3.28
C LEU A 173 -2.34 -1.21 -2.38
N THR A 174 -2.82 -0.88 -1.20
CA THR A 174 -3.26 -1.84 -0.20
C THR A 174 -4.65 -1.49 0.28
N CYS A 175 -5.50 -2.50 0.38
CA CYS A 175 -6.83 -2.33 0.94
C CYS A 175 -6.76 -1.98 2.43
N VAL A 176 -7.33 -0.85 2.82
CA VAL A 176 -7.36 -0.43 4.23
C VAL A 176 -8.24 -1.34 5.10
N GLY A 177 -9.20 -2.07 4.50
CA GLY A 177 -10.10 -2.97 5.20
C GLY A 177 -9.51 -4.36 5.45
N CYS A 178 -9.10 -5.07 4.39
CA CYS A 178 -8.63 -6.46 4.50
C CYS A 178 -7.11 -6.63 4.43
N GLY A 179 -6.36 -5.58 4.06
CA GLY A 179 -4.91 -5.61 3.97
C GLY A 179 -4.34 -6.29 2.71
N VAL A 180 -5.20 -6.66 1.76
CA VAL A 180 -4.75 -7.25 0.48
C VAL A 180 -4.01 -6.20 -0.32
N ILE A 181 -2.86 -6.59 -0.90
CA ILE A 181 -2.10 -5.76 -1.84
C ILE A 181 -2.82 -5.78 -3.18
N CYS A 182 -3.20 -4.61 -3.65
CA CYS A 182 -4.03 -4.42 -4.83
C CYS A 182 -3.23 -4.07 -6.09
N GLY A 183 -1.91 -3.96 -6.01
CA GLY A 183 -1.03 -3.57 -7.11
C GLY A 183 -0.09 -2.45 -6.70
N ASP A 184 0.79 -2.04 -7.60
CA ASP A 184 1.74 -0.95 -7.35
C ASP A 184 1.15 0.44 -7.68
N GLY A 185 -0.06 0.47 -8.26
CA GLY A 185 -0.72 1.70 -8.71
C GLY A 185 -0.08 2.33 -9.95
N GLU A 186 0.77 1.58 -10.63
CA GLU A 186 1.41 2.04 -11.85
C GLU A 186 0.44 1.97 -13.05
N TYR A 187 0.81 2.69 -14.10
CA TYR A 187 0.01 2.79 -15.32
C TYR A 187 -0.28 1.44 -15.99
N ASP A 188 0.68 0.51 -15.94
CA ASP A 188 0.57 -0.79 -16.57
C ASP A 188 -0.50 -1.69 -15.93
N ASP A 189 -0.78 -1.50 -14.65
CA ASP A 189 -1.88 -2.19 -13.95
C ASP A 189 -3.24 -1.84 -14.54
N PHE A 190 -3.40 -0.62 -15.04
CA PHE A 190 -4.65 -0.18 -15.67
C PHE A 190 -4.88 -0.84 -17.04
N LEU A 191 -3.82 -1.10 -17.79
CA LEU A 191 -3.88 -1.70 -19.14
C LEU A 191 -3.94 -3.22 -19.13
N ASN A 192 -3.58 -3.84 -18.04
CA ASN A 192 -3.60 -5.29 -17.90
C ASN A 192 -5.05 -5.76 -17.70
N LYS A 193 -5.61 -6.47 -18.72
CA LYS A 193 -7.03 -6.88 -18.77
C LYS A 193 -7.46 -7.80 -17.62
N ASP A 194 -6.50 -8.45 -16.97
CA ASP A 194 -6.74 -9.36 -15.86
C ASP A 194 -6.60 -8.67 -14.49
N SER A 195 -6.31 -7.37 -14.48
CA SER A 195 -6.01 -6.61 -13.28
C SER A 195 -7.11 -5.58 -12.91
N PHE A 196 -6.91 -4.93 -11.83
CA PHE A 196 -7.73 -4.02 -11.02
C PHE A 196 -8.47 -2.86 -11.72
N ALA A 197 -8.32 -2.66 -13.03
CA ALA A 197 -8.98 -1.58 -13.77
C ALA A 197 -10.51 -1.58 -13.61
N SER A 198 -11.12 -2.74 -13.40
CA SER A 198 -12.55 -2.87 -13.11
C SER A 198 -12.95 -2.37 -11.72
N ASN A 199 -11.99 -2.18 -10.83
CA ASN A 199 -12.18 -1.77 -9.44
C ASN A 199 -11.85 -0.30 -9.18
N LEU A 200 -11.48 0.44 -10.24
CA LEU A 200 -11.29 1.88 -10.17
C LEU A 200 -12.64 2.57 -10.30
N ARG A 201 -13.02 3.33 -9.30
CA ARG A 201 -14.27 4.08 -9.27
C ARG A 201 -14.01 5.56 -9.20
N PHE A 202 -14.89 6.31 -9.86
CA PHE A 202 -14.97 7.76 -9.71
C PHE A 202 -16.00 8.04 -8.64
N GLY A 203 -15.68 8.92 -7.71
CA GLY A 203 -16.63 9.36 -6.70
C GLY A 203 -17.89 9.91 -7.36
N ASP A 204 -19.02 9.75 -6.69
CA ASP A 204 -20.29 10.34 -7.13
C ASP A 204 -20.10 11.84 -7.26
N PHE A 205 -20.13 12.32 -8.49
CA PHE A 205 -20.23 13.74 -8.77
C PHE A 205 -21.67 14.16 -8.42
N THR A 206 -21.88 14.62 -7.21
CA THR A 206 -23.10 15.33 -6.80
C THR A 206 -23.02 16.79 -7.17
#